data_fa86140aca85641d74236336ee106a89
#
_entry.id   fa86140aca85641d74236336ee106a89
#
_cell.length_a   1.000
_cell.length_b   1.000
_cell.length_c   1.000
_cell.angle_alpha   90.00
_cell.angle_beta   90.00
_cell.angle_gamma   90.00
#
_symmetry.space_group_name_H-M   'P 1'
#
loop_
_entity.id
_entity.type
_entity.pdbx_description
1 polymer ?
#
loop_
_entity_poly.entity_id
_entity_poly.type
_entity_poly.pdbx_seq_one_letter_code
_entity_poly.pdbx_strand_id
1 'polypeptide(L)'
;MTKNEFNELVAHTLGDLMEMLKKKQNDYTGGRDPFANFRLSTLEGVEPATGLMIRVQDKMQRIRTYLKKGELLVDGEGFEDAIEDVIGYMLILKGLLREQAIIHYEETMTRAEPTLADLDRDDLGVL
;
A
#
# COMPACT_ATOMS: atom_id res chain seq x y z
N MET A 1 -27.64 5.29 -8.59
CA MET A 1 -26.54 4.66 -9.35
C MET A 1 -26.91 3.23 -9.69
N THR A 2 -26.86 2.89 -10.94
CA THR A 2 -27.10 1.52 -11.42
C THR A 2 -25.86 0.65 -11.23
N LYS A 3 -26.01 -0.65 -11.35
CA LYS A 3 -24.90 -1.60 -11.32
C LYS A 3 -23.87 -1.30 -12.42
N ASN A 4 -24.34 -0.95 -13.62
CA ASN A 4 -23.45 -0.63 -14.74
C ASN A 4 -22.67 0.66 -14.48
N GLU A 5 -23.30 1.70 -13.97
CA GLU A 5 -22.61 2.93 -13.59
C GLU A 5 -21.56 2.71 -12.52
N PHE A 6 -21.84 1.86 -11.55
CA PHE A 6 -20.86 1.51 -10.53
C PHE A 6 -19.68 0.72 -11.12
N ASN A 7 -19.93 -0.23 -12.00
CA ASN A 7 -18.86 -0.99 -12.66
C ASN A 7 -17.98 -0.10 -13.54
N GLU A 8 -18.56 0.90 -14.21
CA GLU A 8 -17.81 1.90 -14.96
C GLU A 8 -16.93 2.76 -14.04
N LEU A 9 -17.48 3.20 -12.91
CA LEU A 9 -16.70 3.92 -11.89
C LEU A 9 -15.49 3.11 -11.42
N VAL A 10 -15.68 1.82 -11.12
CA VAL A 10 -14.60 0.93 -10.70
C VAL A 10 -13.53 0.82 -11.78
N ALA A 11 -13.93 0.57 -13.02
CA ALA A 11 -12.99 0.44 -14.14
C ALA A 11 -12.18 1.72 -14.37
N HIS A 12 -12.83 2.88 -14.35
CA HIS A 12 -12.16 4.17 -14.47
C HIS A 12 -11.18 4.43 -13.33
N THR A 13 -11.62 4.23 -12.10
CA THR A 13 -10.79 4.46 -10.91
C THR A 13 -9.54 3.57 -10.93
N LEU A 14 -9.69 2.31 -11.25
CA LEU A 14 -8.55 1.38 -11.33
C LEU A 14 -7.60 1.75 -12.47
N GLY A 15 -8.11 2.18 -13.62
CA GLY A 15 -7.30 2.63 -14.74
C GLY A 15 -6.48 3.87 -14.39
N ASP A 16 -7.09 4.87 -13.80
CA ASP A 16 -6.43 6.11 -13.37
C ASP A 16 -5.39 5.85 -12.29
N LEU A 17 -5.69 4.96 -11.33
CA LEU A 17 -4.74 4.56 -10.30
C LEU A 17 -3.52 3.85 -10.88
N MET A 18 -3.70 2.98 -11.84
CA MET A 18 -2.59 2.29 -12.49
C MET A 18 -1.67 3.29 -13.19
N GLU A 19 -2.21 4.26 -13.92
CA GLU A 19 -1.42 5.31 -14.57
C GLU A 19 -0.68 6.18 -13.56
N MET A 20 -1.35 6.60 -12.50
CA MET A 20 -0.76 7.41 -11.44
C MET A 20 0.38 6.69 -10.73
N LEU A 21 0.21 5.42 -10.40
CA LEU A 21 1.25 4.60 -9.77
C LEU A 21 2.47 4.45 -10.67
N LYS A 22 2.28 4.23 -11.96
CA LYS A 22 3.37 4.15 -12.94
C LYS A 22 4.16 5.47 -13.04
N LYS A 23 3.47 6.61 -13.10
CA LYS A 23 4.10 7.94 -13.13
C LYS A 23 4.92 8.21 -11.87
N LYS A 24 4.36 7.93 -10.70
CA LYS A 24 5.06 8.12 -9.42
C LYS A 24 6.30 7.23 -9.32
N GLN A 25 6.24 5.99 -9.78
CA GLN A 25 7.41 5.12 -9.84
C GLN A 25 8.52 5.71 -10.70
N ASN A 26 8.20 6.23 -11.87
CA ASN A 26 9.17 6.84 -12.76
C ASN A 26 9.79 8.11 -12.18
N ASP A 27 8.98 8.97 -11.56
CA ASP A 27 9.42 10.25 -11.01
C ASP A 27 10.31 10.09 -9.78
N TYR A 28 10.01 9.12 -8.91
CA TYR A 28 10.71 8.98 -7.62
C TYR A 28 11.86 7.96 -7.64
N THR A 29 11.84 7.00 -8.54
CA THR A 29 12.73 5.84 -8.44
C THR A 29 13.51 5.54 -9.72
N GLY A 30 13.25 6.25 -10.79
CA GLY A 30 13.76 5.86 -12.11
C GLY A 30 13.21 4.51 -12.58
N GLY A 31 12.12 4.04 -11.99
CA GLY A 31 11.40 2.83 -12.37
C GLY A 31 11.97 1.51 -11.85
N ARG A 32 13.00 1.52 -11.00
CA ARG A 32 13.66 0.29 -10.53
C ARG A 32 13.01 -0.32 -9.28
N ASP A 33 12.77 0.49 -8.26
CA ASP A 33 12.16 0.06 -7.01
C ASP A 33 10.85 0.81 -6.79
N PRO A 34 9.69 0.14 -6.92
CA PRO A 34 8.40 0.81 -6.76
C PRO A 34 8.17 1.34 -5.34
N PHE A 35 8.94 0.88 -4.36
CA PHE A 35 8.77 1.24 -2.95
C PHE A 35 9.85 2.18 -2.42
N ALA A 36 10.76 2.67 -3.27
CA ALA A 36 11.90 3.48 -2.83
C ALA A 36 11.49 4.67 -1.99
N ASN A 37 10.43 5.38 -2.38
CA ASN A 37 9.92 6.53 -1.64
C ASN A 37 9.40 6.15 -0.23
N PHE A 38 8.86 4.95 -0.08
CA PHE A 38 8.35 4.47 1.21
C PHE A 38 9.47 3.95 2.12
N ARG A 39 10.59 3.53 1.54
CA ARG A 39 11.77 3.09 2.32
C ARG A 39 12.48 4.24 3.02
N LEU A 40 12.22 5.49 2.63
CA LEU A 40 12.80 6.67 3.28
C LEU A 40 12.41 6.78 4.76
N SER A 41 11.28 6.20 5.18
CA SER A 41 10.89 6.16 6.58
C SER A 41 11.88 5.42 7.48
N THR A 42 12.70 4.52 6.91
CA THR A 42 13.73 3.79 7.64
C THR A 42 14.85 4.70 8.15
N LEU A 43 15.06 5.85 7.51
CA LEU A 43 16.00 6.87 7.98
C LEU A 43 15.61 7.43 9.37
N GLU A 44 14.33 7.39 9.69
CA GLU A 44 13.77 7.83 10.98
C GLU A 44 13.46 6.63 11.91
N GLY A 45 13.97 5.45 11.59
CA GLY A 45 13.72 4.24 12.37
C GLY A 45 12.31 3.66 12.25
N VAL A 46 11.57 4.04 11.19
CA VAL A 46 10.20 3.58 10.96
C VAL A 46 10.17 2.61 9.79
N GLU A 47 9.59 1.43 10.00
CA GLU A 47 9.39 0.45 8.92
C GLU A 47 8.54 1.04 7.78
N PRO A 48 8.84 0.72 6.50
CA PRO A 48 8.11 1.26 5.36
C PRO A 48 6.60 1.07 5.44
N ALA A 49 6.13 -0.10 5.85
CA ALA A 49 4.70 -0.38 6.00
C ALA A 49 4.06 0.49 7.09
N THR A 50 4.75 0.71 8.21
CA THR A 50 4.28 1.58 9.28
C THR A 50 4.25 3.04 8.83
N GLY A 51 5.28 3.50 8.14
CA GLY A 51 5.32 4.85 7.56
C GLY A 51 4.19 5.10 6.57
N LEU A 52 3.89 4.11 5.75
CA LEU A 52 2.76 4.16 4.81
C LEU A 52 1.43 4.24 5.56
N MET A 53 1.23 3.48 6.62
CA MET A 53 0.00 3.53 7.42
C MET A 53 -0.21 4.87 8.10
N ILE A 54 0.85 5.58 8.47
CA ILE A 54 0.75 6.96 8.98
C ILE A 54 0.15 7.88 7.90
N ARG A 55 0.61 7.77 6.65
CA ARG A 55 0.03 8.53 5.53
C ARG A 55 -1.42 8.18 5.26
N VAL A 56 -1.77 6.91 5.39
CA VAL A 56 -3.16 6.44 5.26
C VAL A 56 -4.07 7.11 6.29
N GLN A 57 -3.60 7.26 7.54
CA GLN A 57 -4.38 7.91 8.59
C GLN A 57 -4.72 9.37 8.25
N ASP A 58 -3.80 10.09 7.64
CA ASP A 58 -4.07 11.46 7.21
C ASP A 58 -5.20 11.51 6.17
N LYS A 59 -5.18 10.60 5.20
CA LYS A 59 -6.24 10.50 4.20
C LYS A 59 -7.58 10.04 4.80
N MET A 60 -7.53 9.08 5.71
CA MET A 60 -8.72 8.62 6.43
C MET A 60 -9.36 9.75 7.24
N GLN A 61 -8.54 10.61 7.85
CA GLN A 61 -9.05 11.77 8.59
C GLN A 61 -9.79 12.76 7.66
N ARG A 62 -9.30 12.98 6.45
CA ARG A 62 -9.99 13.80 5.45
C ARG A 62 -11.34 13.20 5.07
N ILE A 63 -11.40 11.89 4.88
CA ILE A 63 -12.65 11.18 4.59
C ILE A 63 -13.64 11.33 5.76
N ARG A 64 -13.18 11.12 7.00
CA ARG A 64 -14.01 11.31 8.20
C ARG A 64 -14.55 12.75 8.32
N THR A 65 -13.72 13.73 8.03
CA THR A 65 -14.10 15.14 8.04
C THR A 65 -15.18 15.41 7.00
N TYR A 66 -15.04 14.88 5.80
CA TYR A 66 -16.05 15.00 4.76
C TYR A 66 -17.39 14.38 5.19
N LEU A 67 -17.34 13.17 5.77
CA LEU A 67 -18.54 12.48 6.24
C LEU A 67 -19.29 13.26 7.33
N LYS A 68 -18.55 14.02 8.17
CA LYS A 68 -19.15 14.86 9.22
C LYS A 68 -19.67 16.19 8.71
N LYS A 69 -18.90 16.87 7.86
CA LYS A 69 -19.15 18.27 7.47
C LYS A 69 -19.73 18.43 6.07
N GLY A 70 -19.67 17.39 5.23
CA GLY A 70 -20.11 17.44 3.85
C GLY A 70 -19.18 18.22 2.91
N GLU A 71 -18.04 18.72 3.40
CA GLU A 71 -17.08 19.48 2.63
C GLU A 71 -15.66 19.29 3.16
N LEU A 72 -14.67 19.53 2.29
CA LEU A 72 -13.27 19.65 2.67
C LEU A 72 -12.84 21.11 2.52
N LEU A 73 -12.09 21.62 3.51
CA LEU A 73 -11.67 23.00 3.59
C LEU A 73 -10.38 23.30 2.80
N VAL A 74 -9.69 22.28 2.31
CA VAL A 74 -8.47 22.46 1.51
C VAL A 74 -8.85 22.53 0.03
N ASP A 75 -8.52 23.66 -0.59
CA ASP A 75 -8.77 23.88 -2.01
C ASP A 75 -8.05 22.85 -2.88
N GLY A 76 -8.76 22.34 -3.89
CA GLY A 76 -8.21 21.46 -4.93
C GLY A 76 -8.15 19.97 -4.60
N GLU A 77 -8.54 19.56 -3.39
CA GLU A 77 -8.64 18.14 -3.03
C GLU A 77 -10.08 17.77 -2.68
N GLY A 78 -10.68 16.89 -3.50
CA GLY A 78 -11.99 16.32 -3.24
C GLY A 78 -11.93 15.10 -2.33
N PHE A 79 -13.09 14.68 -1.83
CA PHE A 79 -13.20 13.44 -1.05
C PHE A 79 -12.84 12.21 -1.90
N GLU A 80 -13.09 12.25 -3.20
CA GLU A 80 -12.74 11.17 -4.13
C GLU A 80 -11.23 11.00 -4.24
N ASP A 81 -10.47 12.10 -4.26
CA ASP A 81 -9.01 12.07 -4.27
C ASP A 81 -8.46 11.38 -3.02
N ALA A 82 -9.03 11.68 -1.85
CA ALA A 82 -8.63 11.04 -0.60
C ALA A 82 -8.93 9.53 -0.60
N ILE A 83 -10.07 9.12 -1.15
CA ILE A 83 -10.43 7.70 -1.29
C ILE A 83 -9.46 7.00 -2.26
N GLU A 84 -9.19 7.59 -3.40
CA GLU A 84 -8.26 7.05 -4.39
C GLU A 84 -6.84 6.92 -3.84
N ASP A 85 -6.38 7.90 -3.06
CA ASP A 85 -5.10 7.83 -2.37
C ASP A 85 -5.05 6.64 -1.41
N VAL A 86 -6.11 6.38 -0.65
CA VAL A 86 -6.19 5.21 0.24
C VAL A 86 -6.10 3.90 -0.54
N ILE A 87 -6.81 3.79 -1.65
CA ILE A 87 -6.76 2.59 -2.51
C ILE A 87 -5.33 2.39 -3.02
N GLY A 88 -4.69 3.44 -3.50
CA GLY A 88 -3.30 3.41 -3.96
C GLY A 88 -2.33 2.96 -2.87
N TYR A 89 -2.44 3.52 -1.66
CA TYR A 89 -1.63 3.11 -0.53
C TYR A 89 -1.85 1.65 -0.13
N MET A 90 -3.08 1.14 -0.21
CA MET A 90 -3.36 -0.26 0.10
C MET A 90 -2.73 -1.20 -0.93
N LEU A 91 -2.68 -0.83 -2.19
CA LEU A 91 -1.97 -1.59 -3.22
C LEU A 91 -0.45 -1.63 -2.95
N ILE A 92 0.12 -0.51 -2.56
CA ILE A 92 1.55 -0.41 -2.19
C ILE A 92 1.83 -1.24 -0.93
N LEU A 93 0.97 -1.16 0.07
CA LEU A 93 1.07 -1.97 1.30
C LEU A 93 1.06 -3.46 0.99
N LYS A 94 0.15 -3.89 0.11
CA LYS A 94 0.10 -5.27 -0.35
C LYS A 94 1.43 -5.72 -0.97
N GLY A 95 2.03 -4.86 -1.80
CA GLY A 95 3.33 -5.13 -2.41
C GLY A 95 4.46 -5.22 -1.39
N LEU A 96 4.52 -4.26 -0.44
CA LEU A 96 5.52 -4.25 0.63
C LEU A 96 5.43 -5.49 1.52
N LEU A 97 4.24 -5.87 1.93
CA LEU A 97 4.04 -7.04 2.78
C LEU A 97 4.36 -8.35 2.06
N ARG A 98 4.05 -8.43 0.77
CA ARG A 98 4.42 -9.59 -0.06
C ARG A 98 5.93 -9.71 -0.20
N GLU A 99 6.64 -8.60 -0.42
CA GLU A 99 8.10 -8.56 -0.46
C GLU A 99 8.72 -9.03 0.85
N GLN A 100 8.23 -8.54 1.98
CA GLN A 100 8.69 -8.96 3.31
C GLN A 100 8.50 -10.46 3.54
N ALA A 101 7.37 -11.01 3.12
CA ALA A 101 7.10 -12.45 3.21
C ALA A 101 8.07 -13.28 2.36
N ILE A 102 8.41 -12.83 1.16
CA ILE A 102 9.38 -13.48 0.28
C ILE A 102 10.77 -13.46 0.92
N ILE A 103 11.23 -12.31 1.39
CA ILE A 103 12.53 -12.15 2.06
C ILE A 103 12.62 -13.07 3.28
N HIS A 104 11.60 -13.07 4.12
CA HIS A 104 11.56 -13.94 5.29
C HIS A 104 11.64 -15.43 4.93
N TYR A 105 10.91 -15.84 3.90
CA TYR A 105 10.96 -17.21 3.39
C TYR A 105 12.36 -17.59 2.90
N GLU A 106 12.99 -16.74 2.10
CA GLU A 106 14.35 -16.95 1.57
C GLU A 106 15.38 -17.04 2.70
N GLU A 107 15.33 -16.14 3.68
CA GLU A 107 16.21 -16.16 4.85
C GLU A 107 16.04 -17.44 5.67
N THR A 108 14.82 -17.91 5.84
CA THR A 108 14.53 -19.16 6.56
C THR A 108 15.07 -20.38 5.80
N MET A 109 14.96 -20.40 4.48
CA MET A 109 15.45 -21.50 3.64
C MET A 109 16.98 -21.53 3.52
N THR A 110 17.67 -20.40 3.68
CA THR A 110 19.13 -20.32 3.57
C THR A 110 19.86 -20.58 4.89
N ARG A 111 19.18 -20.58 6.04
CA ARG A 111 19.80 -20.66 7.37
C ARG A 111 20.36 -22.02 7.78
N ALA A 112 19.92 -23.08 7.25
CA ALA A 112 20.42 -24.44 7.31
C ALA A 112 19.44 -25.33 6.55
N GLU A 113 19.87 -26.44 5.94
CA GLU A 113 18.91 -27.44 5.49
C GLU A 113 18.15 -27.94 6.73
N PRO A 114 16.88 -27.57 6.93
CA PRO A 114 16.13 -28.01 8.07
C PRO A 114 15.93 -29.51 7.93
N THR A 115 16.33 -30.25 8.96
CA THR A 115 15.90 -31.63 9.09
C THR A 115 14.38 -31.64 9.32
N LEU A 116 13.71 -32.73 9.00
CA LEU A 116 12.27 -32.87 9.26
C LEU A 116 11.90 -32.61 10.72
N ALA A 117 12.85 -32.75 11.66
CA ALA A 117 12.68 -32.47 13.06
C ALA A 117 12.70 -30.97 13.40
N ASP A 118 13.27 -30.15 12.53
CA ASP A 118 13.37 -28.70 12.69
C ASP A 118 12.18 -27.96 12.08
N LEU A 119 11.33 -28.66 11.35
CA LEU A 119 10.08 -28.14 10.81
C LEU A 119 9.00 -28.19 11.89
N ASP A 120 8.95 -27.13 12.70
CA ASP A 120 7.82 -26.92 13.60
C ASP A 120 6.61 -26.46 12.76
N ARG A 121 5.43 -27.04 13.03
CA ARG A 121 4.18 -26.68 12.36
C ARG A 121 3.82 -25.20 12.52
N ASP A 122 4.28 -24.57 13.58
CA ASP A 122 4.01 -23.16 13.83
C ASP A 122 4.77 -22.24 12.87
N ASP A 123 5.95 -22.65 12.38
CA ASP A 123 6.71 -21.90 11.36
C ASP A 123 6.09 -21.99 9.97
N LEU A 124 5.29 -23.02 9.70
CA LEU A 124 4.56 -23.19 8.44
C LEU A 124 3.19 -22.51 8.43
N GLY A 125 2.71 -22.04 9.58
CA GLY A 125 1.38 -21.45 9.76
C GLY A 125 1.35 -19.93 9.77
N VAL A 126 2.46 -19.24 9.52
CA VAL A 126 2.58 -17.78 9.59
C VAL A 126 2.20 -17.10 8.28
N LEU A 127 1.24 -17.61 7.62
CA LEU A 127 0.62 -16.90 6.50
C LEU A 127 -0.87 -16.79 6.79
#